data_ee8018124f4a68094b95384fd4aa1f04
#
_entry.id   ee8018124f4a68094b95384fd4aa1f04
#
_cell.length_a   1.000
_cell.length_b   1.000
_cell.length_c   1.000
_cell.angle_alpha   90.00
_cell.angle_beta   90.00
_cell.angle_gamma   90.00
#
_symmetry.space_group_name_H-M   'P 1'
#
loop_
_entity.id
_entity.type
_entity.pdbx_description
1 polymer ?
#
loop_
_entity_poly.entity_id
_entity_poly.type
_entity_poly.pdbx_seq_one_letter_code
_entity_poly.pdbx_strand_id
1 'polypeptide(L)'
;LMVGSSSRVAWSWQLNLKRTATRPTEASHKMSIDSAVIRRDFPIFGSEVNGKPLVYLDSANTSQKPNVVIDTMTKFMREAYAPINRSAYTLAANATEQYEGARAAVAKFINANNAREIVFTKNATEALNMIAFSWGRANLQRGDVVLLTHMEHHANIVPWQMLQQERGIELRWVPLTSDFQLDLSSLETLLAGVKVFSFTSMSNVLGTINPVEKLCAAAHAAGAIAIVDMCQSVPHAPTDVRASGADFAMFSSHKMCGPSGVGVLWGREALLEAMPPFLGGGNMISEVRLDGFTCAELPSKFEAGTPPIVEVIGLGAAVNYLTGVGMQNVRQHEIALSNYVLDLLQSRFGDDITIHGPRNPELRGATFSFAFRGIHPHDLSQVLDQSNVCVRAGHHCAKPLMKIIGANATTRASFYLYNTTEDADALADALDSASDIF
;
A
#
# COMPACT_ATOMS: atom_id res chain seq x y z
N LEU A 1 -66.69 -38.15 39.03
CA LEU A 1 -65.50 -38.57 39.77
C LEU A 1 -64.28 -38.30 38.92
N MET A 2 -63.25 -37.57 39.49
CA MET A 2 -61.87 -37.42 39.09
C MET A 2 -61.62 -36.25 38.09
N VAL A 3 -61.30 -35.10 38.58
CA VAL A 3 -60.04 -34.44 38.91
C VAL A 3 -59.10 -34.39 37.71
N GLY A 4 -59.12 -33.26 37.06
CA GLY A 4 -58.11 -32.87 36.01
C GLY A 4 -57.08 -31.95 36.62
N SER A 5 -55.77 -32.23 36.39
CA SER A 5 -54.66 -31.43 36.79
C SER A 5 -54.29 -30.43 35.68
N SER A 6 -54.30 -29.18 36.05
CA SER A 6 -53.78 -28.06 35.18
C SER A 6 -52.26 -27.98 35.23
N SER A 7 -51.58 -28.15 34.11
CA SER A 7 -50.16 -27.84 33.97
C SER A 7 -50.00 -26.37 33.58
N ARG A 8 -49.40 -25.56 34.47
CA ARG A 8 -48.95 -24.19 34.19
C ARG A 8 -47.66 -24.25 33.37
N VAL A 9 -47.69 -23.71 32.15
CA VAL A 9 -46.50 -23.43 31.38
C VAL A 9 -45.91 -22.11 31.90
N ALA A 10 -44.75 -22.20 32.54
CA ALA A 10 -43.97 -21.06 32.98
C ALA A 10 -43.14 -20.54 31.78
N TRP A 11 -43.44 -19.37 31.30
CA TRP A 11 -42.59 -18.63 30.35
C TRP A 11 -41.46 -17.96 31.12
N SER A 12 -40.25 -18.49 30.98
CA SER A 12 -39.03 -17.82 31.46
C SER A 12 -38.59 -16.78 30.45
N TRP A 13 -38.76 -15.50 30.79
CA TRP A 13 -38.15 -14.39 30.09
C TRP A 13 -36.65 -14.40 30.42
N GLN A 14 -35.81 -14.85 29.49
CA GLN A 14 -34.38 -14.55 29.55
C GLN A 14 -34.18 -13.09 29.14
N LEU A 15 -33.86 -12.27 30.13
CA LEU A 15 -33.34 -10.91 29.92
C LEU A 15 -32.03 -11.02 29.18
N ASN A 16 -32.05 -10.63 27.90
CA ASN A 16 -30.84 -10.36 27.11
C ASN A 16 -30.18 -9.12 27.69
N LEU A 17 -29.26 -9.30 28.62
CA LEU A 17 -28.37 -8.24 29.09
C LEU A 17 -27.46 -7.85 27.91
N LYS A 18 -27.80 -6.76 27.23
CA LYS A 18 -26.86 -6.08 26.32
C LYS A 18 -25.60 -5.82 27.15
N ARG A 19 -24.50 -6.48 26.80
CA ARG A 19 -23.17 -6.17 27.31
C ARG A 19 -22.84 -4.75 26.83
N THR A 20 -22.97 -3.77 27.71
CA THR A 20 -22.37 -2.46 27.51
C THR A 20 -20.86 -2.64 27.60
N ALA A 21 -20.20 -2.81 26.45
CA ALA A 21 -18.76 -2.82 26.38
C ALA A 21 -18.27 -1.44 26.87
N THR A 22 -17.51 -1.44 27.95
CA THR A 22 -16.82 -0.23 28.43
C THR A 22 -15.82 0.20 27.35
N ARG A 23 -15.89 1.48 26.92
CA ARG A 23 -14.87 2.06 26.06
C ARG A 23 -13.49 1.87 26.68
N PRO A 24 -12.44 1.55 25.89
CA PRO A 24 -11.07 1.49 26.40
C PRO A 24 -10.71 2.81 27.11
N THR A 25 -9.99 2.74 28.23
CA THR A 25 -9.63 3.91 29.00
C THR A 25 -8.67 4.82 28.21
N GLU A 26 -8.94 6.12 28.17
CA GLU A 26 -8.20 7.16 27.40
C GLU A 26 -6.68 7.23 27.65
N ALA A 27 -6.18 6.59 28.70
CA ALA A 27 -4.81 6.78 29.16
C ALA A 27 -3.70 6.10 28.32
N SER A 28 -4.04 5.16 27.43
CA SER A 28 -3.04 4.33 26.69
C SER A 28 -2.87 4.69 25.19
N HIS A 29 -3.70 5.58 24.62
CA HIS A 29 -3.76 5.80 23.17
C HIS A 29 -3.52 7.27 22.77
N LYS A 30 -2.45 7.89 23.28
CA LYS A 30 -2.14 9.28 22.89
C LYS A 30 -1.71 9.33 21.44
N MET A 31 -2.55 9.88 20.57
CA MET A 31 -2.25 10.14 19.16
C MET A 31 -1.12 11.16 19.02
N SER A 32 -0.18 10.92 18.11
CA SER A 32 0.98 11.81 17.87
C SER A 32 0.67 12.99 16.96
N ILE A 33 -0.41 12.90 16.16
CA ILE A 33 -0.94 13.98 15.33
C ILE A 33 -2.39 14.30 15.72
N ASP A 34 -2.77 15.54 15.55
CA ASP A 34 -4.18 15.95 15.68
C ASP A 34 -4.91 15.63 14.37
N SER A 35 -5.52 14.45 14.32
CA SER A 35 -6.23 13.98 13.12
C SER A 35 -7.42 14.86 12.77
N ALA A 36 -8.03 15.56 13.74
CA ALA A 36 -9.12 16.49 13.47
C ALA A 36 -8.62 17.74 12.72
N VAL A 37 -7.38 18.17 12.97
CA VAL A 37 -6.72 19.22 12.19
C VAL A 37 -6.34 18.70 10.82
N ILE A 38 -5.66 17.56 10.73
CA ILE A 38 -5.25 16.93 9.46
C ILE A 38 -6.45 16.69 8.54
N ARG A 39 -7.58 16.20 9.09
CA ARG A 39 -8.80 15.90 8.33
C ARG A 39 -9.36 17.10 7.58
N ARG A 40 -9.18 18.34 8.09
CA ARG A 40 -9.62 19.59 7.44
C ARG A 40 -8.85 19.89 6.15
N ASP A 41 -7.65 19.36 6.00
CA ASP A 41 -6.87 19.50 4.78
C ASP A 41 -7.48 18.70 3.62
N PHE A 42 -8.33 17.71 3.89
CA PHE A 42 -8.95 16.81 2.92
C PHE A 42 -10.41 17.20 2.67
N PRO A 43 -10.71 17.86 1.55
CA PRO A 43 -12.04 18.46 1.30
C PRO A 43 -13.17 17.41 1.23
N ILE A 44 -12.87 16.16 0.90
CA ILE A 44 -13.85 15.08 0.82
C ILE A 44 -14.58 14.86 2.16
N PHE A 45 -13.92 15.07 3.29
CA PHE A 45 -14.51 14.88 4.60
C PHE A 45 -15.46 16.01 5.03
N GLY A 46 -15.53 17.11 4.26
CA GLY A 46 -16.55 18.13 4.39
C GLY A 46 -17.85 17.78 3.65
N SER A 47 -17.87 16.68 2.89
CA SER A 47 -19.03 16.22 2.13
C SER A 47 -19.78 15.16 2.90
N GLU A 48 -21.13 15.20 2.79
CA GLU A 48 -21.99 14.13 3.26
C GLU A 48 -22.31 13.16 2.11
N VAL A 49 -22.29 11.87 2.41
CA VAL A 49 -22.76 10.83 1.50
C VAL A 49 -23.94 10.15 2.18
N ASN A 50 -25.07 10.00 1.50
CA ASN A 50 -26.32 9.47 2.08
C ASN A 50 -26.79 10.22 3.35
N GLY A 51 -26.50 11.52 3.46
CA GLY A 51 -26.87 12.34 4.62
C GLY A 51 -26.11 12.03 5.92
N LYS A 52 -24.96 11.38 5.83
CA LYS A 52 -24.10 11.03 6.96
C LYS A 52 -22.64 11.46 6.69
N PRO A 53 -21.85 11.74 7.71
CA PRO A 53 -20.39 11.96 7.57
C PRO A 53 -19.69 10.74 6.96
N LEU A 54 -18.71 11.01 6.11
CA LEU A 54 -17.92 9.97 5.47
C LEU A 54 -16.91 9.34 6.44
N VAL A 55 -16.96 8.02 6.58
CA VAL A 55 -15.98 7.18 7.29
C VAL A 55 -15.20 6.37 6.25
N TYR A 56 -14.05 6.91 5.83
CA TYR A 56 -13.26 6.33 4.74
C TYR A 56 -12.17 5.40 5.27
N LEU A 57 -12.37 4.09 5.12
CA LEU A 57 -11.50 3.03 5.61
C LEU A 57 -10.97 2.14 4.47
N ASP A 58 -10.67 2.72 3.30
CA ASP A 58 -10.09 2.00 2.15
C ASP A 58 -8.75 2.60 1.67
N SER A 59 -7.96 3.16 2.59
CA SER A 59 -6.70 3.86 2.28
C SER A 59 -5.62 2.95 1.72
N ALA A 60 -5.58 1.66 2.08
CA ALA A 60 -4.65 0.70 1.48
C ALA A 60 -4.92 0.42 -0.02
N ASN A 61 -6.09 0.78 -0.52
CA ASN A 61 -6.41 0.77 -1.94
C ASN A 61 -6.02 2.09 -2.60
N THR A 62 -6.54 3.23 -2.09
CA THR A 62 -6.15 4.59 -2.50
C THR A 62 -6.42 5.55 -1.34
N SER A 63 -5.51 6.49 -1.07
CA SER A 63 -5.72 7.53 -0.06
C SER A 63 -6.52 8.71 -0.61
N GLN A 64 -7.13 9.52 0.26
CA GLN A 64 -7.71 10.79 -0.10
C GLN A 64 -6.64 11.85 -0.41
N LYS A 65 -7.03 12.97 -1.03
CA LYS A 65 -6.12 14.02 -1.50
C LYS A 65 -6.33 15.29 -0.69
N PRO A 66 -5.24 15.87 -0.12
CA PRO A 66 -5.35 17.15 0.59
C PRO A 66 -5.49 18.31 -0.41
N ASN A 67 -6.08 19.41 0.03
CA ASN A 67 -6.27 20.63 -0.75
C ASN A 67 -4.98 21.08 -1.45
N VAL A 68 -3.85 21.06 -0.76
CA VAL A 68 -2.57 21.50 -1.35
C VAL A 68 -2.17 20.73 -2.60
N VAL A 69 -2.50 19.44 -2.70
CA VAL A 69 -2.25 18.62 -3.89
C VAL A 69 -3.22 19.02 -5.02
N ILE A 70 -4.51 19.12 -4.70
CA ILE A 70 -5.56 19.51 -5.66
C ILE A 70 -5.26 20.88 -6.23
N ASP A 71 -4.97 21.86 -5.36
CA ASP A 71 -4.72 23.25 -5.73
C ASP A 71 -3.43 23.38 -6.56
N THR A 72 -2.35 22.66 -6.19
CA THR A 72 -1.09 22.66 -6.96
C THR A 72 -1.32 22.18 -8.38
N MET A 73 -2.02 21.04 -8.55
CA MET A 73 -2.32 20.49 -9.88
C MET A 73 -3.23 21.44 -10.69
N THR A 74 -4.26 22.00 -10.05
CA THR A 74 -5.20 22.93 -10.69
C THR A 74 -4.50 24.21 -11.10
N LYS A 75 -3.66 24.77 -10.24
CA LYS A 75 -2.89 25.98 -10.52
C LYS A 75 -1.92 25.76 -11.67
N PHE A 76 -1.18 24.65 -11.67
CA PHE A 76 -0.26 24.32 -12.76
C PHE A 76 -0.99 24.24 -14.11
N MET A 77 -2.14 23.55 -14.17
CA MET A 77 -2.95 23.44 -15.38
C MET A 77 -3.47 24.80 -15.89
N ARG A 78 -3.81 25.71 -14.98
CA ARG A 78 -4.38 27.02 -15.35
C ARG A 78 -3.33 28.06 -15.73
N GLU A 79 -2.16 28.01 -15.11
CA GLU A 79 -1.23 29.14 -15.12
C GLU A 79 0.16 28.80 -15.69
N ALA A 80 0.57 27.52 -15.72
CA ALA A 80 1.95 27.13 -15.99
C ALA A 80 2.09 25.92 -16.95
N TYR A 81 1.00 25.41 -17.50
CA TYR A 81 1.04 24.18 -18.31
C TYR A 81 1.86 24.36 -19.59
N ALA A 82 2.94 23.60 -19.72
CA ALA A 82 3.80 23.56 -20.89
C ALA A 82 4.49 22.19 -21.00
N PRO A 83 5.03 21.82 -22.19
CA PRO A 83 5.93 20.67 -22.31
C PRO A 83 7.19 20.89 -21.48
N ILE A 84 7.83 19.79 -21.09
CA ILE A 84 9.10 19.83 -20.34
C ILE A 84 10.28 19.47 -21.24
N ASN A 85 11.51 19.81 -20.81
CA ASN A 85 12.83 19.42 -21.32
C ASN A 85 13.27 20.02 -22.68
N ARG A 86 12.42 20.10 -23.70
CA ARG A 86 12.87 20.34 -25.09
C ARG A 86 12.54 21.73 -25.66
N SER A 87 11.86 22.57 -24.91
CA SER A 87 11.43 23.88 -25.39
C SER A 87 12.21 25.03 -24.75
N ALA A 88 12.63 25.99 -25.54
CA ALA A 88 13.53 27.08 -25.13
C ALA A 88 12.80 28.32 -24.55
N TYR A 89 11.49 28.28 -24.32
CA TYR A 89 10.75 29.42 -23.78
C TYR A 89 10.49 29.30 -22.27
N THR A 90 10.36 30.44 -21.60
CA THR A 90 10.25 30.56 -20.14
C THR A 90 9.21 29.65 -19.53
N LEU A 91 8.00 29.52 -20.14
CA LEU A 91 6.93 28.69 -19.59
C LEU A 91 7.35 27.20 -19.51
N ALA A 92 8.03 26.68 -20.54
CA ALA A 92 8.54 25.32 -20.54
C ALA A 92 9.71 25.11 -19.57
N ALA A 93 10.58 26.11 -19.39
CA ALA A 93 11.63 26.08 -18.40
C ALA A 93 11.04 25.99 -16.98
N ASN A 94 10.03 26.80 -16.67
CA ASN A 94 9.33 26.77 -15.38
C ASN A 94 8.58 25.44 -15.15
N ALA A 95 7.96 24.86 -16.18
CA ALA A 95 7.31 23.55 -16.08
C ALA A 95 8.34 22.43 -15.81
N THR A 96 9.51 22.51 -16.48
CA THR A 96 10.63 21.57 -16.27
C THR A 96 11.17 21.68 -14.84
N GLU A 97 11.36 22.89 -14.34
CA GLU A 97 11.83 23.14 -12.96
C GLU A 97 10.86 22.53 -11.92
N GLN A 98 9.55 22.70 -12.09
CA GLN A 98 8.54 22.11 -11.21
C GLN A 98 8.53 20.57 -11.26
N TYR A 99 8.66 20.01 -12.45
CA TYR A 99 8.70 18.57 -12.67
C TYR A 99 9.95 17.93 -12.04
N GLU A 100 11.14 18.48 -12.31
CA GLU A 100 12.39 17.99 -11.73
C GLU A 100 12.50 18.31 -10.23
N GLY A 101 11.89 19.40 -9.78
CA GLY A 101 11.75 19.72 -8.36
C GLY A 101 10.93 18.66 -7.61
N ALA A 102 9.87 18.12 -8.24
CA ALA A 102 9.10 17.00 -7.67
C ALA A 102 9.97 15.72 -7.60
N ARG A 103 10.79 15.44 -8.62
CA ARG A 103 11.74 14.31 -8.59
C ARG A 103 12.74 14.44 -7.45
N ALA A 104 13.32 15.61 -7.27
CA ALA A 104 14.25 15.88 -6.18
C ALA A 104 13.59 15.75 -4.80
N ALA A 105 12.34 16.20 -4.66
CA ALA A 105 11.56 16.03 -3.43
C ALA A 105 11.33 14.54 -3.13
N VAL A 106 10.96 13.72 -4.11
CA VAL A 106 10.82 12.26 -3.97
C VAL A 106 12.14 11.62 -3.55
N ALA A 107 13.24 11.95 -4.23
CA ALA A 107 14.55 11.41 -3.88
C ALA A 107 14.93 11.71 -2.43
N LYS A 108 14.71 12.94 -1.98
CA LYS A 108 14.95 13.35 -0.59
C LYS A 108 14.03 12.62 0.40
N PHE A 109 12.76 12.45 0.06
CA PHE A 109 11.76 11.84 0.92
C PHE A 109 12.07 10.37 1.26
N ILE A 110 12.61 9.62 0.31
CA ILE A 110 13.02 8.22 0.51
C ILE A 110 14.52 8.06 0.80
N ASN A 111 15.25 9.16 1.00
CA ASN A 111 16.69 9.18 1.22
C ASN A 111 17.52 8.50 0.12
N ALA A 112 17.15 8.69 -1.16
CA ALA A 112 17.96 8.28 -2.31
C ALA A 112 19.26 9.09 -2.40
N ASN A 113 20.29 8.58 -3.09
CA ASN A 113 21.57 9.32 -3.24
C ASN A 113 21.39 10.59 -4.10
N ASN A 114 20.61 10.47 -5.17
CA ASN A 114 20.34 11.58 -6.08
C ASN A 114 19.05 11.33 -6.90
N ALA A 115 18.63 12.33 -7.66
CA ALA A 115 17.42 12.28 -8.48
C ALA A 115 17.54 11.35 -9.71
N ARG A 116 18.74 10.97 -10.13
CA ARG A 116 18.96 10.03 -11.26
C ARG A 116 18.49 8.61 -10.93
N GLU A 117 18.41 8.28 -9.63
CA GLU A 117 17.88 7.00 -9.13
C GLU A 117 16.34 6.92 -9.13
N ILE A 118 15.62 8.02 -9.47
CA ILE A 118 14.17 8.12 -9.47
C ILE A 118 13.64 8.07 -10.90
N VAL A 119 12.88 7.03 -11.23
CA VAL A 119 12.18 6.86 -12.50
C VAL A 119 10.69 6.97 -12.26
N PHE A 120 10.01 7.86 -12.98
CA PHE A 120 8.56 7.94 -12.94
C PHE A 120 7.91 6.90 -13.85
N THR A 121 6.91 6.22 -13.31
CA THR A 121 6.11 5.20 -13.99
C THR A 121 4.63 5.54 -13.82
N LYS A 122 3.71 4.81 -14.46
CA LYS A 122 2.27 4.99 -14.24
C LYS A 122 1.83 4.60 -12.82
N ASN A 123 2.50 3.61 -12.24
CA ASN A 123 2.26 3.05 -10.91
C ASN A 123 3.34 2.01 -10.58
N ALA A 124 3.33 1.48 -9.36
CA ALA A 124 4.26 0.42 -8.96
C ALA A 124 4.14 -0.88 -9.80
N THR A 125 2.96 -1.17 -10.36
CA THR A 125 2.80 -2.33 -11.26
C THR A 125 3.65 -2.16 -12.52
N GLU A 126 3.69 -0.98 -13.13
CA GLU A 126 4.58 -0.72 -14.27
C GLU A 126 6.04 -0.80 -13.86
N ALA A 127 6.40 -0.28 -12.67
CA ALA A 127 7.77 -0.39 -12.15
C ALA A 127 8.23 -1.85 -11.99
N LEU A 128 7.40 -2.72 -11.44
CA LEU A 128 7.68 -4.16 -11.31
C LEU A 128 7.78 -4.86 -12.67
N ASN A 129 6.91 -4.51 -13.62
CA ASN A 129 7.01 -5.01 -14.99
C ASN A 129 8.29 -4.52 -15.68
N MET A 130 8.68 -3.26 -15.46
CA MET A 130 9.94 -2.71 -15.98
C MET A 130 11.13 -3.50 -15.47
N ILE A 131 11.21 -3.80 -14.18
CA ILE A 131 12.28 -4.62 -13.62
C ILE A 131 12.26 -6.03 -14.22
N ALA A 132 11.10 -6.71 -14.22
CA ALA A 132 11.00 -8.08 -14.72
C ALA A 132 11.36 -8.19 -16.22
N PHE A 133 10.83 -7.29 -17.04
CA PHE A 133 10.98 -7.40 -18.50
C PHE A 133 12.18 -6.63 -19.08
N SER A 134 12.82 -5.75 -18.32
CA SER A 134 14.08 -5.12 -18.72
C SER A 134 15.25 -5.82 -18.03
N TRP A 135 15.40 -5.64 -16.70
CA TRP A 135 16.49 -6.26 -15.96
C TRP A 135 16.41 -7.80 -16.00
N GLY A 136 15.24 -8.37 -15.73
CA GLY A 136 15.04 -9.82 -15.65
C GLY A 136 15.33 -10.52 -16.99
N ARG A 137 14.83 -9.99 -18.11
CA ARG A 137 15.15 -10.53 -19.44
C ARG A 137 16.63 -10.47 -19.79
N ALA A 138 17.34 -9.47 -19.33
CA ALA A 138 18.77 -9.32 -19.61
C ALA A 138 19.65 -10.24 -18.75
N ASN A 139 19.22 -10.57 -17.51
CA ASN A 139 20.08 -11.18 -16.51
C ASN A 139 19.63 -12.60 -16.08
N LEU A 140 18.39 -13.01 -16.40
CA LEU A 140 17.86 -14.32 -16.00
C LEU A 140 17.76 -15.27 -17.17
N GLN A 141 18.09 -16.53 -16.93
CA GLN A 141 18.02 -17.62 -17.90
C GLN A 141 17.25 -18.81 -17.33
N ARG A 142 17.02 -19.82 -18.15
CA ARG A 142 16.31 -21.06 -17.74
C ARG A 142 16.97 -21.68 -16.51
N GLY A 143 16.15 -21.97 -15.49
CA GLY A 143 16.56 -22.56 -14.22
C GLY A 143 17.04 -21.57 -13.18
N ASP A 144 17.22 -20.28 -13.50
CA ASP A 144 17.47 -19.25 -12.49
C ASP A 144 16.24 -19.08 -11.60
N VAL A 145 16.48 -18.81 -10.32
CA VAL A 145 15.43 -18.78 -9.30
C VAL A 145 15.10 -17.35 -8.88
N VAL A 146 13.82 -17.03 -8.87
CA VAL A 146 13.24 -15.85 -8.23
C VAL A 146 12.50 -16.30 -6.97
N LEU A 147 12.90 -15.77 -5.82
CA LEU A 147 12.24 -15.98 -4.53
C LEU A 147 11.22 -14.85 -4.30
N LEU A 148 10.00 -15.24 -3.96
CA LEU A 148 8.88 -14.36 -3.59
C LEU A 148 8.40 -14.73 -2.19
N THR A 149 7.43 -13.97 -1.65
CA THR A 149 6.76 -14.36 -0.41
C THR A 149 5.29 -14.68 -0.64
N HIS A 150 4.68 -15.38 0.28
CA HIS A 150 3.24 -15.64 0.25
C HIS A 150 2.39 -14.39 0.47
N MET A 151 2.98 -13.25 0.85
CA MET A 151 2.28 -11.98 1.11
C MET A 151 2.13 -11.08 -0.12
N GLU A 152 2.68 -11.47 -1.28
CA GLU A 152 2.83 -10.56 -2.41
C GLU A 152 1.49 -10.12 -3.01
N HIS A 153 1.43 -8.84 -3.36
CA HIS A 153 0.42 -8.31 -4.28
C HIS A 153 0.60 -8.93 -5.67
N HIS A 154 -0.48 -9.10 -6.42
CA HIS A 154 -0.43 -9.66 -7.78
C HIS A 154 0.60 -8.97 -8.69
N ALA A 155 0.83 -7.67 -8.50
CA ALA A 155 1.82 -6.91 -9.27
C ALA A 155 3.26 -7.42 -9.09
N ASN A 156 3.58 -8.02 -7.93
CA ASN A 156 4.87 -8.64 -7.65
C ASN A 156 4.88 -10.18 -7.84
N ILE A 157 3.83 -10.73 -8.42
CA ILE A 157 3.73 -12.15 -8.76
C ILE A 157 3.67 -12.34 -10.27
N VAL A 158 2.70 -11.69 -10.91
CA VAL A 158 2.33 -11.96 -12.31
C VAL A 158 3.48 -11.67 -13.29
N PRO A 159 4.26 -10.57 -13.18
CA PRO A 159 5.38 -10.35 -14.10
C PRO A 159 6.44 -11.46 -14.04
N TRP A 160 6.70 -12.01 -12.85
CA TRP A 160 7.62 -13.13 -12.67
C TRP A 160 7.05 -14.43 -13.24
N GLN A 161 5.74 -14.69 -13.12
CA GLN A 161 5.08 -15.83 -13.76
C GLN A 161 5.12 -15.71 -15.29
N MET A 162 4.94 -14.51 -15.85
CA MET A 162 5.11 -14.25 -17.28
C MET A 162 6.54 -14.53 -17.73
N LEU A 163 7.54 -14.08 -16.97
CA LEU A 163 8.93 -14.35 -17.25
C LEU A 163 9.28 -15.85 -17.08
N GLN A 164 8.65 -16.55 -16.14
CA GLN A 164 8.73 -18.00 -16.00
C GLN A 164 8.25 -18.71 -17.27
N GLN A 165 7.13 -18.31 -17.82
CA GLN A 165 6.60 -18.86 -19.08
C GLN A 165 7.51 -18.55 -20.27
N GLU A 166 8.07 -17.33 -20.31
CA GLU A 166 8.92 -16.86 -21.42
C GLU A 166 10.34 -17.47 -21.37
N ARG A 167 10.97 -17.51 -20.19
CA ARG A 167 12.39 -17.82 -20.01
C ARG A 167 12.66 -19.16 -19.32
N GLY A 168 11.64 -19.73 -18.65
CA GLY A 168 11.80 -20.97 -17.89
C GLY A 168 12.55 -20.79 -16.56
N ILE A 169 12.45 -19.61 -15.94
CA ILE A 169 12.91 -19.38 -14.58
C ILE A 169 12.06 -20.16 -13.58
N GLU A 170 12.54 -20.34 -12.37
CA GLU A 170 11.84 -20.99 -11.28
C GLU A 170 11.36 -19.99 -10.24
N LEU A 171 10.17 -20.18 -9.68
CA LEU A 171 9.64 -19.39 -8.57
C LEU A 171 9.65 -20.21 -7.30
N ARG A 172 10.22 -19.62 -6.22
CA ARG A 172 10.16 -20.15 -4.85
C ARG A 172 9.43 -19.17 -3.95
N TRP A 173 9.01 -19.66 -2.79
CA TRP A 173 8.13 -18.88 -1.92
C TRP A 173 8.56 -18.99 -0.46
N VAL A 174 8.68 -17.84 0.22
CA VAL A 174 8.84 -17.80 1.67
C VAL A 174 7.45 -17.96 2.29
N PRO A 175 7.23 -18.99 3.14
CA PRO A 175 5.93 -19.24 3.75
C PRO A 175 5.64 -18.28 4.90
N LEU A 176 4.44 -18.44 5.52
CA LEU A 176 3.99 -17.69 6.68
C LEU A 176 4.02 -18.56 7.93
N THR A 177 4.27 -17.92 9.04
CA THR A 177 4.02 -18.46 10.39
C THR A 177 2.51 -18.39 10.73
N SER A 178 2.11 -19.05 11.80
CA SER A 178 0.70 -19.03 12.29
C SER A 178 0.24 -17.66 12.77
N ASP A 179 1.17 -16.76 13.13
CA ASP A 179 0.90 -15.38 13.54
C ASP A 179 1.07 -14.36 12.39
N PHE A 180 1.00 -14.86 11.15
CA PHE A 180 1.01 -14.07 9.92
C PHE A 180 2.28 -13.25 9.68
N GLN A 181 3.43 -13.73 10.13
CA GLN A 181 4.73 -13.21 9.75
C GLN A 181 5.40 -14.10 8.69
N LEU A 182 6.50 -13.67 8.08
CA LEU A 182 7.29 -14.54 7.23
C LEU A 182 8.00 -15.60 8.07
N ASP A 183 7.89 -16.87 7.68
CA ASP A 183 8.68 -17.94 8.28
C ASP A 183 10.09 -17.91 7.69
N LEU A 184 11.01 -17.37 8.45
CA LEU A 184 12.42 -17.22 8.08
C LEU A 184 13.30 -18.39 8.55
N SER A 185 12.72 -19.45 9.14
CA SER A 185 13.46 -20.60 9.69
C SER A 185 14.28 -21.33 8.63
N SER A 186 13.80 -21.35 7.39
CA SER A 186 14.47 -22.01 6.24
C SER A 186 14.98 -21.00 5.19
N LEU A 187 15.09 -19.71 5.54
CA LEU A 187 15.41 -18.65 4.57
C LEU A 187 16.74 -18.90 3.84
N GLU A 188 17.77 -19.34 4.54
CA GLU A 188 19.08 -19.65 3.95
C GLU A 188 18.98 -20.75 2.87
N THR A 189 18.21 -21.81 3.16
CA THR A 189 17.96 -22.90 2.20
C THR A 189 17.15 -22.41 1.00
N LEU A 190 16.13 -21.56 1.24
CA LEU A 190 15.29 -20.98 0.18
C LEU A 190 16.09 -20.06 -0.75
N LEU A 191 17.09 -19.36 -0.21
CA LEU A 191 17.97 -18.44 -0.95
C LEU A 191 19.07 -19.16 -1.74
N ALA A 192 19.30 -20.46 -1.53
CA ALA A 192 20.33 -21.19 -2.27
C ALA A 192 20.10 -21.11 -3.78
N GLY A 193 21.05 -20.48 -4.51
CA GLY A 193 21.00 -20.31 -5.96
C GLY A 193 19.99 -19.27 -6.47
N VAL A 194 19.36 -18.50 -5.58
CA VAL A 194 18.43 -17.41 -5.95
C VAL A 194 19.19 -16.28 -6.62
N LYS A 195 18.62 -15.73 -7.69
CA LYS A 195 19.12 -14.54 -8.40
C LYS A 195 18.39 -13.26 -8.03
N VAL A 196 17.12 -13.38 -7.67
CA VAL A 196 16.25 -12.28 -7.29
C VAL A 196 15.46 -12.68 -6.06
N PHE A 197 15.47 -11.84 -5.03
CA PHE A 197 14.49 -11.91 -3.94
C PHE A 197 13.60 -10.68 -4.01
N SER A 198 12.35 -10.84 -4.44
CA SER A 198 11.37 -9.77 -4.54
C SER A 198 10.28 -9.95 -3.50
N PHE A 199 10.08 -8.93 -2.65
CA PHE A 199 9.15 -9.03 -1.52
C PHE A 199 8.51 -7.70 -1.15
N THR A 200 7.33 -7.77 -0.53
CA THR A 200 6.66 -6.58 0.01
C THR A 200 7.23 -6.19 1.37
N SER A 201 7.41 -4.90 1.59
CA SER A 201 7.82 -4.33 2.88
C SER A 201 6.70 -4.35 3.92
N MET A 202 5.44 -4.19 3.47
CA MET A 202 4.24 -4.23 4.29
C MET A 202 3.09 -4.85 3.49
N SER A 203 2.44 -5.86 4.04
CA SER A 203 1.32 -6.53 3.40
C SER A 203 0.08 -5.64 3.31
N ASN A 204 -0.48 -5.50 2.12
CA ASN A 204 -1.75 -4.78 1.89
C ASN A 204 -3.00 -5.53 2.38
N VAL A 205 -2.84 -6.75 2.87
CA VAL A 205 -3.90 -7.61 3.40
C VAL A 205 -3.78 -7.77 4.90
N LEU A 206 -2.63 -8.28 5.34
CA LEU A 206 -2.38 -8.62 6.74
C LEU A 206 -1.92 -7.40 7.58
N GLY A 207 -1.49 -6.34 6.90
CA GLY A 207 -0.80 -5.23 7.53
C GLY A 207 0.62 -5.58 7.99
N THR A 208 1.02 -6.84 7.99
CA THR A 208 2.33 -7.31 8.46
C THR A 208 3.48 -6.49 7.87
N ILE A 209 4.35 -5.98 8.72
CA ILE A 209 5.58 -5.27 8.37
C ILE A 209 6.72 -6.28 8.35
N ASN A 210 7.39 -6.39 7.21
CA ASN A 210 8.50 -7.32 7.03
C ASN A 210 9.85 -6.66 7.40
N PRO A 211 10.84 -7.43 7.90
CA PRO A 211 12.14 -6.93 8.30
C PRO A 211 13.05 -6.69 7.07
N VAL A 212 12.81 -5.58 6.34
CA VAL A 212 13.40 -5.29 5.03
C VAL A 212 14.92 -5.39 5.04
N GLU A 213 15.59 -4.72 5.98
CA GLU A 213 17.05 -4.71 6.08
C GLU A 213 17.63 -6.14 6.22
N LYS A 214 17.00 -6.97 7.07
CA LYS A 214 17.40 -8.36 7.28
C LYS A 214 17.22 -9.20 6.01
N LEU A 215 16.12 -9.01 5.29
CA LEU A 215 15.81 -9.76 4.06
C LEU A 215 16.73 -9.34 2.91
N CYS A 216 17.03 -8.05 2.76
CA CYS A 216 17.99 -7.55 1.78
C CYS A 216 19.40 -8.08 2.06
N ALA A 217 19.84 -8.02 3.32
CA ALA A 217 21.15 -8.56 3.72
C ALA A 217 21.27 -10.07 3.43
N ALA A 218 20.22 -10.85 3.69
CA ALA A 218 20.20 -12.27 3.37
C ALA A 218 20.24 -12.54 1.86
N ALA A 219 19.51 -11.75 1.06
CA ALA A 219 19.56 -11.82 -0.40
C ALA A 219 20.99 -11.57 -0.92
N HIS A 220 21.63 -10.51 -0.47
CA HIS A 220 22.99 -10.16 -0.87
C HIS A 220 24.02 -11.21 -0.44
N ALA A 221 23.90 -11.79 0.77
CA ALA A 221 24.75 -12.87 1.22
C ALA A 221 24.67 -14.11 0.32
N ALA A 222 23.50 -14.34 -0.32
CA ALA A 222 23.28 -15.40 -1.29
C ALA A 222 23.65 -15.00 -2.75
N GLY A 223 24.09 -13.76 -2.98
CA GLY A 223 24.42 -13.24 -4.31
C GLY A 223 23.21 -12.85 -5.15
N ALA A 224 22.04 -12.68 -4.54
CA ALA A 224 20.79 -12.24 -5.16
C ALA A 224 20.61 -10.73 -5.06
N ILE A 225 19.91 -10.12 -6.04
CA ILE A 225 19.41 -8.75 -5.88
C ILE A 225 18.13 -8.75 -5.05
N ALA A 226 17.92 -7.67 -4.29
CA ALA A 226 16.77 -7.43 -3.45
C ALA A 226 15.83 -6.38 -4.08
N ILE A 227 14.59 -6.78 -4.37
CA ILE A 227 13.54 -5.91 -4.92
C ILE A 227 12.44 -5.77 -3.88
N VAL A 228 12.12 -4.54 -3.50
CA VAL A 228 11.19 -4.29 -2.38
C VAL A 228 9.97 -3.51 -2.86
N ASP A 229 8.79 -4.15 -2.82
CA ASP A 229 7.51 -3.45 -2.97
C ASP A 229 7.20 -2.64 -1.71
N MET A 230 7.32 -1.31 -1.82
CA MET A 230 7.11 -0.35 -0.73
C MET A 230 5.78 0.39 -0.84
N CYS A 231 4.81 -0.13 -1.62
CA CYS A 231 3.52 0.52 -1.84
C CYS A 231 2.73 0.81 -0.57
N GLN A 232 2.91 -0.01 0.47
CA GLN A 232 2.21 0.17 1.74
C GLN A 232 3.10 0.74 2.83
N SER A 233 4.43 0.75 2.70
CA SER A 233 5.31 1.30 3.73
C SER A 233 5.65 2.77 3.52
N VAL A 234 5.91 3.20 2.28
CA VAL A 234 6.24 4.60 1.96
C VAL A 234 5.15 5.59 2.40
N PRO A 235 3.84 5.30 2.23
CA PRO A 235 2.79 6.16 2.74
C PRO A 235 2.71 6.25 4.27
N HIS A 236 3.16 5.22 4.99
CA HIS A 236 2.78 4.97 6.39
C HIS A 236 3.96 5.05 7.38
N ALA A 237 5.20 5.08 6.89
CA ALA A 237 6.38 5.08 7.76
C ALA A 237 7.57 5.83 7.12
N PRO A 238 8.53 6.32 7.92
CA PRO A 238 9.80 6.81 7.40
C PRO A 238 10.46 5.76 6.52
N THR A 239 10.98 6.19 5.37
CA THR A 239 11.61 5.30 4.40
C THR A 239 13.03 5.76 4.11
N ASP A 240 13.99 4.85 4.22
CA ASP A 240 15.39 5.05 3.84
C ASP A 240 15.81 3.90 2.91
N VAL A 241 15.79 4.16 1.61
CA VAL A 241 16.13 3.13 0.61
C VAL A 241 17.59 2.73 0.64
N ARG A 242 18.48 3.61 1.14
CA ARG A 242 19.92 3.29 1.28
C ARG A 242 20.15 2.36 2.46
N ALA A 243 19.58 2.70 3.62
CA ALA A 243 19.69 1.89 4.84
C ALA A 243 18.97 0.54 4.68
N SER A 244 17.88 0.48 3.91
CA SER A 244 17.13 -0.75 3.67
C SER A 244 17.94 -1.87 3.01
N GLY A 245 19.00 -1.50 2.27
CA GLY A 245 19.78 -2.45 1.50
C GLY A 245 19.10 -2.88 0.18
N ALA A 246 17.94 -2.34 -0.17
CA ALA A 246 17.28 -2.65 -1.44
C ALA A 246 18.15 -2.30 -2.66
N ASP A 247 17.98 -3.03 -3.75
CA ASP A 247 18.57 -2.74 -5.05
C ASP A 247 17.57 -2.00 -5.95
N PHE A 248 16.29 -2.36 -5.83
CA PHE A 248 15.15 -1.66 -6.40
C PHE A 248 14.03 -1.53 -5.38
N ALA A 249 13.33 -0.42 -5.41
CA ALA A 249 12.11 -0.19 -4.63
C ALA A 249 11.06 0.53 -5.46
N MET A 250 9.78 0.28 -5.20
CA MET A 250 8.71 0.94 -5.94
C MET A 250 7.50 1.25 -5.04
N PHE A 251 6.79 2.30 -5.43
CA PHE A 251 5.55 2.71 -4.78
C PHE A 251 4.65 3.52 -5.72
N SER A 252 3.39 3.69 -5.35
CA SER A 252 2.39 4.43 -6.13
C SER A 252 1.93 5.68 -5.42
N SER A 253 1.87 6.78 -6.13
CA SER A 253 1.47 8.10 -5.63
C SER A 253 0.07 8.11 -5.00
N HIS A 254 -0.91 7.43 -5.63
CA HIS A 254 -2.31 7.47 -5.20
C HIS A 254 -2.56 6.87 -3.80
N LYS A 255 -1.59 6.18 -3.21
CA LYS A 255 -1.65 5.66 -1.83
C LYS A 255 -1.05 6.59 -0.79
N MET A 256 -0.29 7.61 -1.23
CA MET A 256 0.42 8.56 -0.38
C MET A 256 -0.06 10.01 -0.58
N CYS A 257 -1.35 10.22 -0.56
CA CYS A 257 -2.02 11.52 -0.75
C CYS A 257 -1.85 12.16 -2.14
N GLY A 258 -1.12 11.54 -3.05
CA GLY A 258 -0.85 12.04 -4.40
C GLY A 258 -1.86 11.54 -5.44
N PRO A 259 -1.78 12.04 -6.69
CA PRO A 259 -2.69 11.67 -7.77
C PRO A 259 -2.51 10.23 -8.24
N SER A 260 -3.52 9.72 -8.96
CA SER A 260 -3.40 8.50 -9.77
C SER A 260 -2.56 8.77 -11.02
N GLY A 261 -2.12 7.71 -11.71
CA GLY A 261 -1.41 7.85 -12.98
C GLY A 261 0.09 8.09 -12.87
N VAL A 262 0.63 8.17 -11.66
CA VAL A 262 2.07 8.24 -11.39
C VAL A 262 2.49 7.29 -10.27
N GLY A 263 3.62 6.62 -10.48
CA GLY A 263 4.35 5.82 -9.52
C GLY A 263 5.83 6.11 -9.60
N VAL A 264 6.59 5.51 -8.74
CA VAL A 264 8.04 5.67 -8.64
C VAL A 264 8.69 4.29 -8.66
N LEU A 265 9.71 4.15 -9.50
CA LEU A 265 10.77 3.16 -9.35
C LEU A 265 12.01 3.89 -8.85
N TRP A 266 12.52 3.49 -7.71
CA TRP A 266 13.88 3.77 -7.29
C TRP A 266 14.76 2.56 -7.59
N GLY A 267 15.96 2.80 -8.09
CA GLY A 267 16.96 1.76 -8.29
C GLY A 267 18.35 2.32 -8.06
N ARG A 268 19.28 1.47 -7.60
CA ARG A 268 20.69 1.85 -7.50
C ARG A 268 21.18 2.30 -8.87
N GLU A 269 21.86 3.45 -8.94
CA GLU A 269 22.28 4.07 -10.21
C GLU A 269 23.01 3.07 -11.12
N ALA A 270 23.96 2.30 -10.59
CA ALA A 270 24.71 1.32 -11.36
C ALA A 270 23.82 0.21 -11.98
N LEU A 271 22.76 -0.20 -11.30
CA LEU A 271 21.81 -1.19 -11.84
C LEU A 271 20.92 -0.58 -12.91
N LEU A 272 20.46 0.65 -12.73
CA LEU A 272 19.69 1.38 -13.75
C LEU A 272 20.53 1.66 -15.00
N GLU A 273 21.82 2.02 -14.85
CA GLU A 273 22.72 2.22 -15.98
C GLU A 273 22.93 0.93 -16.80
N ALA A 274 23.09 -0.20 -16.11
CA ALA A 274 23.26 -1.49 -16.76
C ALA A 274 21.97 -2.07 -17.36
N MET A 275 20.80 -1.65 -16.87
CA MET A 275 19.50 -2.18 -17.27
C MET A 275 19.12 -1.69 -18.68
N PRO A 276 18.69 -2.56 -19.63
CA PRO A 276 18.16 -2.12 -20.92
C PRO A 276 16.94 -1.20 -20.77
N PRO A 277 16.62 -0.34 -21.75
CA PRO A 277 15.39 0.44 -21.72
C PRO A 277 14.16 -0.47 -21.75
N PHE A 278 13.05 -0.02 -21.14
CA PHE A 278 11.80 -0.79 -21.08
C PHE A 278 10.87 -0.44 -22.25
N LEU A 279 10.64 0.85 -22.47
CA LEU A 279 9.83 1.36 -23.58
C LEU A 279 10.72 2.14 -24.55
N GLY A 280 10.42 2.07 -25.83
CA GLY A 280 11.09 2.83 -26.88
C GLY A 280 10.23 3.97 -27.40
N GLY A 281 10.86 5.13 -27.66
CA GLY A 281 10.15 6.30 -28.19
C GLY A 281 10.92 7.61 -28.04
N GLY A 282 10.22 8.72 -28.13
CA GLY A 282 10.80 10.04 -27.83
C GLY A 282 11.14 10.17 -26.34
N ASN A 283 11.92 11.16 -25.98
CA ASN A 283 12.44 11.50 -24.67
C ASN A 283 13.52 10.54 -24.11
N MET A 284 13.41 9.23 -24.34
CA MET A 284 14.33 8.22 -23.80
C MET A 284 15.60 8.01 -24.67
N ILE A 285 15.76 8.74 -25.76
CA ILE A 285 16.87 8.66 -26.71
C ILE A 285 17.74 9.92 -26.69
N SER A 286 19.04 9.74 -26.85
CA SER A 286 19.97 10.82 -27.18
C SER A 286 20.14 10.98 -28.70
N GLU A 287 20.16 9.90 -29.46
CA GLU A 287 20.28 9.87 -30.92
C GLU A 287 19.42 8.75 -31.52
N VAL A 288 18.83 9.03 -32.68
CA VAL A 288 18.17 8.03 -33.53
C VAL A 288 18.73 8.14 -34.94
N ARG A 289 19.19 7.00 -35.45
CA ARG A 289 19.66 6.81 -36.84
C ARG A 289 18.77 5.79 -37.53
N LEU A 290 18.93 5.64 -38.85
CA LEU A 290 18.18 4.63 -39.62
C LEU A 290 18.54 3.18 -39.22
N ASP A 291 19.74 2.96 -38.71
CA ASP A 291 20.28 1.65 -38.32
C ASP A 291 20.30 1.40 -36.82
N GLY A 292 19.86 2.35 -36.01
CA GLY A 292 19.84 2.15 -34.54
C GLY A 292 19.61 3.43 -33.75
N PHE A 293 19.70 3.31 -32.42
CA PHE A 293 19.54 4.43 -31.51
C PHE A 293 20.49 4.32 -30.31
N THR A 294 20.71 5.45 -29.65
CA THR A 294 21.35 5.50 -28.31
C THR A 294 20.39 6.07 -27.29
N CYS A 295 20.41 5.48 -26.09
CA CYS A 295 19.57 5.94 -24.99
C CYS A 295 20.03 7.29 -24.45
N ALA A 296 19.10 8.06 -23.92
CA ALA A 296 19.38 9.18 -23.05
C ALA A 296 19.98 8.70 -21.71
N GLU A 297 20.53 9.64 -20.95
CA GLU A 297 20.99 9.39 -19.59
C GLU A 297 19.82 9.10 -18.63
N LEU A 298 20.15 8.59 -17.44
CA LEU A 298 19.19 8.44 -16.34
C LEU A 298 18.64 9.81 -15.87
N PRO A 299 17.39 9.88 -15.52
CA PRO A 299 16.37 8.82 -15.54
C PRO A 299 15.63 8.73 -16.88
N SER A 300 15.84 9.65 -17.82
CA SER A 300 15.13 9.76 -19.09
C SER A 300 15.14 8.48 -19.92
N LYS A 301 16.20 7.67 -19.82
CA LYS A 301 16.31 6.33 -20.44
C LYS A 301 15.07 5.44 -20.23
N PHE A 302 14.36 5.61 -19.12
CA PHE A 302 13.19 4.83 -18.76
C PHE A 302 11.86 5.57 -18.87
N GLU A 303 11.88 6.85 -19.27
CA GLU A 303 10.71 7.72 -19.36
C GLU A 303 10.39 8.07 -20.83
N ALA A 304 9.95 7.06 -21.59
CA ALA A 304 9.61 7.23 -23.00
C ALA A 304 8.27 7.98 -23.18
N GLY A 305 8.27 8.93 -24.12
CA GLY A 305 7.09 9.73 -24.47
C GLY A 305 6.91 10.95 -23.57
N THR A 306 5.79 11.65 -23.74
CA THR A 306 5.43 12.78 -22.87
C THR A 306 5.00 12.22 -21.49
N PRO A 307 5.69 12.62 -20.40
CA PRO A 307 5.38 12.09 -19.07
C PRO A 307 4.10 12.71 -18.49
N PRO A 308 3.55 12.14 -17.40
CA PRO A 308 2.39 12.67 -16.68
C PRO A 308 2.80 13.92 -15.84
N ILE A 309 3.00 15.06 -16.51
CA ILE A 309 3.60 16.26 -15.90
C ILE A 309 2.81 16.75 -14.70
N VAL A 310 1.48 16.86 -14.84
CA VAL A 310 0.57 17.35 -13.78
C VAL A 310 0.61 16.42 -12.57
N GLU A 311 0.57 15.12 -12.81
CA GLU A 311 0.56 14.09 -11.78
C GLU A 311 1.90 14.03 -11.03
N VAL A 312 3.02 14.22 -11.72
CA VAL A 312 4.35 14.27 -11.08
C VAL A 312 4.46 15.50 -10.17
N ILE A 313 3.99 16.67 -10.63
CA ILE A 313 3.97 17.88 -9.81
C ILE A 313 3.03 17.69 -8.60
N GLY A 314 1.88 17.05 -8.81
CA GLY A 314 0.97 16.66 -7.72
C GLY A 314 1.59 15.69 -6.72
N LEU A 315 2.39 14.71 -7.18
CA LEU A 315 3.17 13.84 -6.30
C LEU A 315 4.19 14.64 -5.48
N GLY A 316 4.89 15.60 -6.09
CA GLY A 316 5.80 16.50 -5.39
C GLY A 316 5.11 17.27 -4.26
N ALA A 317 3.89 17.78 -4.51
CA ALA A 317 3.08 18.44 -3.48
C ALA A 317 2.68 17.47 -2.36
N ALA A 318 2.31 16.23 -2.68
CA ALA A 318 1.97 15.19 -1.69
C ALA A 318 3.17 14.83 -0.81
N VAL A 319 4.35 14.67 -1.40
CA VAL A 319 5.61 14.41 -0.68
C VAL A 319 5.93 15.54 0.29
N ASN A 320 5.81 16.79 -0.16
CA ASN A 320 6.05 17.96 0.69
C ASN A 320 5.03 18.03 1.83
N TYR A 321 3.76 17.73 1.58
CA TYR A 321 2.72 17.65 2.60
C TYR A 321 3.05 16.61 3.66
N LEU A 322 3.35 15.37 3.26
CA LEU A 322 3.71 14.28 4.17
C LEU A 322 5.00 14.58 4.95
N THR A 323 5.97 15.22 4.32
CA THR A 323 7.19 15.69 4.99
C THR A 323 6.86 16.72 6.08
N GLY A 324 5.93 17.64 5.81
CA GLY A 324 5.45 18.62 6.78
C GLY A 324 4.71 18.02 7.98
N VAL A 325 3.90 16.98 7.75
CA VAL A 325 3.24 16.19 8.82
C VAL A 325 4.28 15.41 9.64
N GLY A 326 5.31 14.91 8.98
CA GLY A 326 6.36 14.08 9.56
C GLY A 326 5.99 12.59 9.58
N MET A 327 6.71 11.78 8.83
CA MET A 327 6.40 10.36 8.66
C MET A 327 6.51 9.54 9.95
N GLN A 328 7.36 9.99 10.90
CA GLN A 328 7.42 9.36 12.23
C GLN A 328 6.11 9.61 13.00
N ASN A 329 5.52 10.80 12.88
CA ASN A 329 4.23 11.12 13.51
C ASN A 329 3.09 10.30 12.88
N VAL A 330 3.10 10.14 11.54
CA VAL A 330 2.14 9.25 10.84
C VAL A 330 2.23 7.84 11.39
N ARG A 331 3.44 7.28 11.50
CA ARG A 331 3.64 5.92 12.04
C ARG A 331 3.16 5.78 13.47
N GLN A 332 3.49 6.73 14.35
CA GLN A 332 3.07 6.72 15.77
C GLN A 332 1.54 6.83 15.90
N HIS A 333 0.91 7.66 15.07
CA HIS A 333 -0.55 7.75 15.00
C HIS A 333 -1.18 6.41 14.63
N GLU A 334 -0.66 5.74 13.60
CA GLU A 334 -1.18 4.45 13.15
C GLU A 334 -0.96 3.31 14.16
N ILE A 335 0.14 3.33 14.92
CA ILE A 335 0.36 2.39 16.02
C ILE A 335 -0.72 2.59 17.09
N ALA A 336 -0.96 3.83 17.53
CA ALA A 336 -1.97 4.14 18.53
C ALA A 336 -3.39 3.76 18.04
N LEU A 337 -3.70 4.09 16.79
CA LEU A 337 -4.99 3.75 16.19
C LEU A 337 -5.15 2.23 16.02
N SER A 338 -4.09 1.52 15.65
CA SER A 338 -4.12 0.06 15.53
C SER A 338 -4.35 -0.63 16.86
N ASN A 339 -3.74 -0.15 17.95
CA ASN A 339 -4.05 -0.61 19.30
C ASN A 339 -5.53 -0.44 19.61
N TYR A 340 -6.06 0.77 19.40
CA TYR A 340 -7.46 1.08 19.67
C TYR A 340 -8.41 0.17 18.89
N VAL A 341 -8.19 0.00 17.57
CA VAL A 341 -9.02 -0.84 16.69
C VAL A 341 -8.99 -2.30 17.13
N LEU A 342 -7.80 -2.84 17.44
CA LEU A 342 -7.66 -4.24 17.88
C LEU A 342 -8.40 -4.49 19.21
N ASP A 343 -8.21 -3.58 20.18
CA ASP A 343 -8.86 -3.68 21.50
C ASP A 343 -10.38 -3.52 21.38
N LEU A 344 -10.84 -2.54 20.59
CA LEU A 344 -12.27 -2.30 20.36
C LEU A 344 -12.95 -3.50 19.73
N LEU A 345 -12.42 -3.99 18.59
CA LEU A 345 -13.05 -5.09 17.87
C LEU A 345 -13.02 -6.40 18.67
N GLN A 346 -11.91 -6.68 19.39
CA GLN A 346 -11.81 -7.88 20.22
C GLN A 346 -12.72 -7.81 21.45
N SER A 347 -12.82 -6.66 22.12
CA SER A 347 -13.67 -6.51 23.31
C SER A 347 -15.15 -6.54 22.95
N ARG A 348 -15.54 -6.02 21.78
CA ARG A 348 -16.94 -5.91 21.36
C ARG A 348 -17.47 -7.20 20.74
N PHE A 349 -16.64 -7.89 19.96
CA PHE A 349 -17.09 -9.04 19.14
C PHE A 349 -16.46 -10.37 19.52
N GLY A 350 -15.35 -10.39 20.27
CA GLY A 350 -14.73 -11.64 20.73
C GLY A 350 -14.46 -12.61 19.57
N ASP A 351 -15.05 -13.80 19.66
CA ASP A 351 -14.89 -14.87 18.67
C ASP A 351 -15.74 -14.67 17.40
N ASP A 352 -16.65 -13.70 17.39
CA ASP A 352 -17.49 -13.37 16.23
C ASP A 352 -16.69 -12.69 15.12
N ILE A 353 -15.50 -12.16 15.43
CA ILE A 353 -14.62 -11.54 14.45
C ILE A 353 -13.26 -12.22 14.41
N THR A 354 -12.83 -12.61 13.21
CA THR A 354 -11.48 -13.13 12.98
C THR A 354 -10.67 -12.10 12.22
N ILE A 355 -9.69 -11.48 12.88
CA ILE A 355 -8.79 -10.50 12.27
C ILE A 355 -7.50 -11.19 11.83
N HIS A 356 -7.15 -11.08 10.56
CA HIS A 356 -5.91 -11.60 10.00
C HIS A 356 -4.75 -10.59 10.17
N GLY A 357 -3.56 -11.10 10.42
CA GLY A 357 -2.34 -10.31 10.63
C GLY A 357 -1.90 -10.22 12.09
N PRO A 358 -0.69 -9.71 12.36
CA PRO A 358 -0.12 -9.64 13.70
C PRO A 358 -0.99 -8.86 14.67
N ARG A 359 -1.09 -9.33 15.92
CA ARG A 359 -1.79 -8.61 17.00
C ARG A 359 -0.96 -7.47 17.59
N ASN A 360 0.37 -7.54 17.46
CA ASN A 360 1.25 -6.47 17.90
C ASN A 360 1.22 -5.30 16.89
N PRO A 361 0.79 -4.09 17.29
CA PRO A 361 0.67 -2.92 16.40
C PRO A 361 2.03 -2.40 15.89
N GLU A 362 3.13 -2.69 16.57
CA GLU A 362 4.47 -2.38 16.08
C GLU A 362 4.87 -3.23 14.86
N LEU A 363 4.26 -4.40 14.70
CA LEU A 363 4.51 -5.33 13.61
C LEU A 363 3.50 -5.22 12.48
N ARG A 364 2.60 -4.21 12.52
CA ARG A 364 1.60 -4.00 11.48
C ARG A 364 1.35 -2.53 11.15
N GLY A 365 0.89 -2.27 9.93
CA GLY A 365 0.23 -1.03 9.54
C GLY A 365 -1.24 -1.05 9.94
N ALA A 366 -1.90 0.10 9.85
CA ALA A 366 -3.31 0.28 10.23
C ALA A 366 -4.29 -0.33 9.19
N THR A 367 -4.03 -1.59 8.80
CA THR A 367 -4.82 -2.36 7.83
C THR A 367 -5.33 -3.64 8.48
N PHE A 368 -6.64 -3.85 8.44
CA PHE A 368 -7.33 -4.96 9.11
C PHE A 368 -8.21 -5.70 8.11
N SER A 369 -7.76 -6.89 7.69
CA SER A 369 -8.61 -7.83 6.95
C SER A 369 -9.26 -8.77 7.95
N PHE A 370 -10.58 -8.94 7.84
CA PHE A 370 -11.31 -9.76 8.81
C PHE A 370 -12.48 -10.51 8.17
N ALA A 371 -12.89 -11.58 8.86
CA ALA A 371 -14.17 -12.25 8.69
C ALA A 371 -15.06 -11.95 9.91
N PHE A 372 -16.37 -11.79 9.68
CA PHE A 372 -17.32 -11.43 10.72
C PHE A 372 -18.57 -12.31 10.65
N ARG A 373 -18.85 -13.08 11.71
CA ARG A 373 -20.04 -13.94 11.91
C ARG A 373 -20.41 -14.82 10.72
N GLY A 374 -19.45 -15.19 9.86
CA GLY A 374 -19.72 -15.96 8.65
C GLY A 374 -20.46 -15.19 7.54
N ILE A 375 -20.71 -13.90 7.72
CA ILE A 375 -21.33 -13.03 6.70
C ILE A 375 -20.39 -12.90 5.52
N HIS A 376 -20.92 -13.03 4.30
CA HIS A 376 -20.12 -12.89 3.10
C HIS A 376 -19.55 -11.46 2.99
N PRO A 377 -18.23 -11.27 2.71
CA PRO A 377 -17.60 -9.94 2.73
C PRO A 377 -18.27 -8.89 1.84
N HIS A 378 -18.83 -9.27 0.69
CA HIS A 378 -19.57 -8.34 -0.17
C HIS A 378 -20.88 -7.87 0.47
N ASP A 379 -21.63 -8.77 1.09
CA ASP A 379 -22.89 -8.43 1.75
C ASP A 379 -22.61 -7.53 2.97
N LEU A 380 -21.57 -7.89 3.74
CA LEU A 380 -21.12 -7.07 4.86
C LEU A 380 -20.74 -5.66 4.40
N SER A 381 -19.95 -5.53 3.31
CA SER A 381 -19.53 -4.21 2.81
C SER A 381 -20.70 -3.36 2.34
N GLN A 382 -21.75 -3.95 1.78
CA GLN A 382 -22.97 -3.23 1.38
C GLN A 382 -23.76 -2.72 2.59
N VAL A 383 -23.82 -3.49 3.67
CA VAL A 383 -24.48 -3.04 4.91
C VAL A 383 -23.69 -1.92 5.58
N LEU A 384 -22.35 -2.04 5.63
CA LEU A 384 -21.48 -1.00 6.18
C LEU A 384 -21.59 0.31 5.41
N ASP A 385 -21.76 0.25 4.08
CA ASP A 385 -21.98 1.42 3.21
C ASP A 385 -23.29 2.18 3.55
N GLN A 386 -24.34 1.50 4.01
CA GLN A 386 -25.55 2.15 4.50
C GLN A 386 -25.31 3.04 5.73
N SER A 387 -24.23 2.75 6.47
CA SER A 387 -23.73 3.58 7.58
C SER A 387 -22.63 4.53 7.14
N ASN A 388 -22.36 4.65 5.83
CA ASN A 388 -21.31 5.49 5.24
C ASN A 388 -19.88 5.07 5.64
N VAL A 389 -19.70 3.80 6.03
CA VAL A 389 -18.40 3.21 6.34
C VAL A 389 -17.85 2.50 5.11
N CYS A 390 -16.87 3.13 4.47
CA CYS A 390 -16.25 2.63 3.25
C CYS A 390 -15.15 1.61 3.55
N VAL A 391 -15.42 0.35 3.27
CA VAL A 391 -14.48 -0.76 3.38
C VAL A 391 -14.35 -1.49 2.05
N ARG A 392 -13.34 -2.34 1.92
CA ARG A 392 -13.16 -3.17 0.73
C ARG A 392 -13.48 -4.63 1.00
N ALA A 393 -14.25 -5.28 0.13
CA ALA A 393 -14.47 -6.72 0.12
C ALA A 393 -13.66 -7.42 -0.98
N GLY A 394 -13.21 -8.64 -0.76
CA GLY A 394 -12.62 -9.52 -1.78
C GLY A 394 -11.23 -10.05 -1.47
N HIS A 395 -10.43 -10.28 -2.54
CA HIS A 395 -9.09 -10.88 -2.45
C HIS A 395 -7.97 -9.85 -2.25
N HIS A 396 -8.25 -8.56 -2.27
CA HIS A 396 -7.30 -7.44 -2.11
C HIS A 396 -6.06 -7.53 -3.03
N CYS A 397 -6.25 -8.05 -4.25
CA CYS A 397 -5.18 -8.32 -5.22
C CYS A 397 -4.06 -9.24 -4.69
N ALA A 398 -4.38 -10.18 -3.78
CA ALA A 398 -3.49 -11.17 -3.20
C ALA A 398 -4.18 -12.54 -3.08
N LYS A 399 -4.77 -13.03 -4.19
CA LYS A 399 -5.55 -14.27 -4.22
C LYS A 399 -4.78 -15.50 -3.72
N PRO A 400 -3.48 -15.68 -3.99
CA PRO A 400 -2.71 -16.78 -3.41
C PRO A 400 -2.67 -16.72 -1.87
N LEU A 401 -2.48 -15.53 -1.30
CA LEU A 401 -2.49 -15.31 0.16
C LEU A 401 -3.85 -15.69 0.77
N MET A 402 -4.97 -15.32 0.13
CA MET A 402 -6.30 -15.70 0.62
C MET A 402 -6.42 -17.21 0.78
N LYS A 403 -5.96 -17.99 -0.20
CA LYS A 403 -5.96 -19.46 -0.11
C LYS A 403 -5.11 -19.98 1.05
N ILE A 404 -3.95 -19.36 1.30
CA ILE A 404 -3.01 -19.76 2.35
C ILE A 404 -3.62 -19.52 3.74
N ILE A 405 -4.30 -18.39 3.95
CA ILE A 405 -4.96 -18.07 5.23
C ILE A 405 -6.33 -18.75 5.40
N GLY A 406 -6.73 -19.60 4.45
CA GLY A 406 -7.98 -20.34 4.52
C GLY A 406 -9.24 -19.49 4.28
N ALA A 407 -9.11 -18.32 3.67
CA ALA A 407 -10.23 -17.41 3.37
C ALA A 407 -10.48 -17.34 1.86
N ASN A 408 -11.75 -17.39 1.44
CA ASN A 408 -12.10 -17.14 0.04
C ASN A 408 -12.03 -15.65 -0.29
N ALA A 409 -12.45 -14.81 0.65
CA ALA A 409 -12.43 -13.36 0.61
C ALA A 409 -12.48 -12.82 2.03
N THR A 410 -12.10 -11.56 2.24
CA THR A 410 -12.22 -10.87 3.52
C THR A 410 -12.80 -9.47 3.32
N THR A 411 -13.36 -8.89 4.38
CA THR A 411 -13.61 -7.46 4.48
C THR A 411 -12.34 -6.80 5.00
N ARG A 412 -11.92 -5.68 4.41
CA ARG A 412 -10.72 -4.96 4.83
C ARG A 412 -11.04 -3.51 5.17
N ALA A 413 -10.80 -3.13 6.41
CA ALA A 413 -10.73 -1.74 6.84
C ALA A 413 -9.26 -1.30 6.87
N SER A 414 -8.93 -0.18 6.25
CA SER A 414 -7.57 0.38 6.23
C SER A 414 -7.60 1.87 6.50
N PHE A 415 -6.99 2.24 7.60
CA PHE A 415 -6.92 3.58 8.13
C PHE A 415 -5.69 4.33 7.63
N TYR A 416 -5.69 5.66 7.80
CA TYR A 416 -4.56 6.51 7.47
C TYR A 416 -4.53 7.76 8.37
N LEU A 417 -3.63 8.68 8.09
CA LEU A 417 -3.32 9.87 8.92
C LEU A 417 -4.53 10.76 9.24
N TYR A 418 -5.61 10.71 8.46
CA TYR A 418 -6.84 11.48 8.66
C TYR A 418 -7.94 10.74 9.44
N ASN A 419 -7.73 9.46 9.77
CA ASN A 419 -8.69 8.69 10.53
C ASN A 419 -8.49 8.87 12.02
N THR A 420 -9.59 8.74 12.76
CA THR A 420 -9.67 8.93 14.21
C THR A 420 -10.21 7.69 14.91
N THR A 421 -10.25 7.69 16.23
CA THR A 421 -10.92 6.65 17.04
C THR A 421 -12.41 6.59 16.78
N GLU A 422 -13.06 7.74 16.48
CA GLU A 422 -14.46 7.84 16.13
C GLU A 422 -14.78 7.10 14.80
N ASP A 423 -13.82 7.08 13.85
CA ASP A 423 -13.96 6.27 12.63
C ASP A 423 -13.94 4.77 12.96
N ALA A 424 -13.17 4.34 13.96
CA ALA A 424 -13.15 2.96 14.44
C ALA A 424 -14.43 2.60 15.21
N ASP A 425 -14.93 3.51 16.04
CA ASP A 425 -16.22 3.35 16.73
C ASP A 425 -17.36 3.22 15.70
N ALA A 426 -17.37 4.04 14.66
CA ALA A 426 -18.35 3.97 13.58
C ALA A 426 -18.31 2.64 12.82
N LEU A 427 -17.09 2.08 12.57
CA LEU A 427 -16.94 0.74 12.02
C LEU A 427 -17.57 -0.31 12.92
N ALA A 428 -17.32 -0.26 14.23
CA ALA A 428 -17.84 -1.21 15.18
C ALA A 428 -19.38 -1.10 15.33
N ASP A 429 -19.93 0.12 15.32
CA ASP A 429 -21.39 0.36 15.34
C ASP A 429 -22.08 -0.18 14.07
N ALA A 430 -21.43 0.00 12.92
CA ALA A 430 -21.94 -0.54 11.66
C ALA A 430 -21.88 -2.07 11.59
N LEU A 431 -20.86 -2.70 12.22
CA LEU A 431 -20.77 -4.16 12.37
C LEU A 431 -21.88 -4.71 13.29
N ASP A 432 -22.22 -4.01 14.38
CA ASP A 432 -23.38 -4.39 15.21
C ASP A 432 -24.69 -4.31 14.42
N SER A 433 -24.86 -3.22 13.65
CA SER A 433 -26.06 -3.06 12.80
C SER A 433 -26.16 -4.16 11.74
N ALA A 434 -25.02 -4.61 11.18
CA ALA A 434 -25.00 -5.75 10.26
C ALA A 434 -25.45 -7.05 10.94
N SER A 435 -25.14 -7.23 12.23
CA SER A 435 -25.56 -8.39 13.00
C SER A 435 -27.07 -8.48 13.22
N ASP A 436 -27.78 -7.36 13.16
CA ASP A 436 -29.23 -7.32 13.30
C ASP A 436 -29.95 -7.68 11.98
N ILE A 437 -29.22 -7.69 10.84
CA ILE A 437 -29.74 -7.97 9.51
C ILE A 437 -29.56 -9.45 9.12
N PHE A 438 -28.45 -10.06 9.52
CA PHE A 438 -28.06 -11.44 9.19
C PHE A 438 -28.12 -12.37 10.42
#